data_5c698402c9e9bb26cb7c1d83d90657bf
#
_entry.id   5c698402c9e9bb26cb7c1d83d90657bf
#
_cell.length_a   1.000
_cell.length_b   1.000
_cell.length_c   1.000
_cell.angle_alpha   90.00
_cell.angle_beta   90.00
_cell.angle_gamma   90.00
#
_symmetry.space_group_name_H-M   'P 1'
#
loop_
_entity.id
_entity.type
_entity.pdbx_description
1 polymer ?
#
loop_
_entity_poly.entity_id
_entity_poly.type
_entity_poly.pdbx_seq_one_letter_code
_entity_poly.pdbx_strand_id
1 'polypeptide(L)'
;MQLKQLTLAVLTATSLLVACSDEPKKSDKGTKTEQTALKAADLPQKAEDRYRANLALAAKTYENLYAQNPMRGLTKYQITVKDYQRGDNSATAKSTLTLEFAPHLFGGNNIGAVTLDSHDTITYNQELLAKGIVAHVENHIDTDNAASLKAVLKEQLHASDANIERLVSILKNLKMQSDIYADDNVVATAEVAPFQVQEGDDSLDFKGLKEEVRYNMKTMPDGIFDLNLAVEPFTFTATDKKDGGSATVAVSPLKGGYGIKEDGSFTVKVEPIKIEVTAKDGLTIFELDGVTGSGSGVKYDSALMTYLGDIESNVNNIRVTHNGEQYPIGDINGKSSTQKTASGNYDAGGEFTFKIDGATVKKIEPSIPVEPQSLRVKIKISELSAQSQLDLLQGFEAFQQSLNIAAKTSDVGYMDKDKATAEATANLEKSQADYEKIAQEKFSAALQEAIKNKTRLNYQLEGVTDSGKATFSADMGIRADSATPPEAWQKAIADVQNNPMALQELLKNNLDLHAEARINKSLTDKLGVSQFIESQGAMFITVEGEDYVAKLENDNGTLKLNGKPLPF
;
A
#
# COMPACT_ATOMS: atom_id res chain seq x y z
N MET A 1 18.57 4.10 8.76
CA MET A 1 17.32 3.96 7.98
C MET A 1 16.94 2.50 7.75
N GLN A 2 17.85 1.64 7.33
CA GLN A 2 17.60 0.21 7.04
C GLN A 2 17.15 -0.62 8.25
N LEU A 3 17.72 -0.39 9.45
CA LEU A 3 17.32 -1.12 10.66
C LEU A 3 15.85 -0.88 11.03
N LYS A 4 15.36 0.38 10.90
CA LYS A 4 13.95 0.73 11.16
C LYS A 4 13.01 0.01 10.18
N GLN A 5 13.42 -0.13 8.92
CA GLN A 5 12.66 -0.86 7.89
C GLN A 5 12.63 -2.35 8.16
N LEU A 6 13.75 -2.96 8.55
CA LEU A 6 13.77 -4.38 8.91
C LEU A 6 12.97 -4.67 10.18
N THR A 7 13.08 -3.81 11.21
CA THR A 7 12.28 -3.94 12.43
C THR A 7 10.79 -3.93 12.10
N LEU A 8 10.36 -2.98 11.25
CA LEU A 8 8.98 -2.90 10.79
C LEU A 8 8.60 -4.12 9.95
N ALA A 9 9.46 -4.56 9.03
CA ALA A 9 9.21 -5.74 8.19
C ALA A 9 9.14 -7.03 9.00
N VAL A 10 10.02 -7.21 9.98
CA VAL A 10 9.97 -8.38 10.89
C VAL A 10 8.73 -8.34 11.77
N LEU A 11 8.38 -7.18 12.34
CA LEU A 11 7.14 -7.02 13.11
C LEU A 11 5.91 -7.28 12.23
N THR A 12 5.87 -6.78 11.01
CA THR A 12 4.77 -7.05 10.06
C THR A 12 4.71 -8.52 9.68
N ALA A 13 5.85 -9.17 9.45
CA ALA A 13 5.89 -10.60 9.13
C ALA A 13 5.51 -11.48 10.33
N THR A 14 5.87 -11.07 11.55
CA THR A 14 5.41 -11.74 12.77
C THR A 14 3.94 -11.50 13.05
N SER A 15 3.40 -10.32 12.72
CA SER A 15 1.96 -10.05 12.75
C SER A 15 1.16 -10.99 11.84
N LEU A 16 1.71 -11.39 10.69
CA LEU A 16 1.11 -12.40 9.82
C LEU A 16 1.08 -13.81 10.45
N LEU A 17 1.96 -14.10 11.43
CA LEU A 17 1.92 -15.33 12.24
C LEU A 17 0.76 -15.33 13.23
N VAL A 18 0.28 -14.17 13.56
CA VAL A 18 -0.58 -13.90 14.71
C VAL A 18 -2.02 -13.71 14.32
N ALA A 19 -2.38 -13.87 13.05
CA ALA A 19 -3.78 -13.78 12.72
C ALA A 19 -4.63 -14.65 13.67
N CYS A 20 -4.99 -14.17 14.90
CA CYS A 20 -5.89 -14.88 15.83
C CYS A 20 -6.03 -14.29 17.24
N SER A 21 -7.09 -13.73 17.69
CA SER A 21 -7.87 -13.77 18.93
C SER A 21 -8.74 -12.56 19.25
N ASP A 22 -9.99 -12.77 19.63
CA ASP A 22 -10.67 -12.20 20.78
C ASP A 22 -12.07 -12.77 21.05
N GLU A 23 -12.66 -12.43 22.23
CA GLU A 23 -13.90 -13.03 22.74
C GLU A 23 -15.09 -12.93 21.77
N PRO A 24 -15.88 -14.01 21.62
CA PRO A 24 -17.05 -14.00 20.78
C PRO A 24 -18.12 -13.11 21.41
N LYS A 25 -18.42 -11.95 20.81
CA LYS A 25 -19.75 -11.34 21.00
C LYS A 25 -20.76 -12.37 20.52
N LYS A 26 -21.67 -12.80 21.42
CA LYS A 26 -22.77 -13.71 21.12
C LYS A 26 -23.46 -13.29 19.82
N SER A 27 -23.18 -14.01 18.74
CA SER A 27 -23.97 -13.91 17.54
C SER A 27 -25.28 -14.62 17.76
N ASP A 28 -26.38 -13.91 17.56
CA ASP A 28 -27.72 -14.49 17.56
C ASP A 28 -27.86 -15.54 16.45
N LYS A 29 -28.28 -16.73 16.87
CA LYS A 29 -29.00 -17.77 16.14
C LYS A 29 -28.56 -18.05 14.68
N GLY A 30 -27.45 -18.75 14.52
CA GLY A 30 -27.18 -19.58 13.33
C GLY A 30 -27.64 -21.02 13.55
N THR A 31 -28.23 -21.59 12.53
CA THR A 31 -28.73 -22.95 12.37
C THR A 31 -27.86 -24.00 13.07
N LYS A 32 -28.48 -24.82 13.91
CA LYS A 32 -27.87 -26.03 14.49
C LYS A 32 -27.51 -27.00 13.36
N THR A 33 -26.29 -26.92 12.86
CA THR A 33 -25.65 -28.05 12.20
C THR A 33 -25.29 -29.06 13.29
N GLU A 34 -25.62 -30.34 13.09
CA GLU A 34 -25.29 -31.43 14.01
C GLU A 34 -23.77 -31.43 14.25
N GLN A 35 -23.34 -30.77 15.32
CA GLN A 35 -22.00 -30.95 15.87
C GLN A 35 -21.97 -32.35 16.48
N THR A 36 -21.41 -33.29 15.75
CA THR A 36 -20.99 -34.58 16.34
C THR A 36 -20.11 -34.22 17.53
N ALA A 37 -20.58 -34.44 18.75
CA ALA A 37 -19.88 -34.06 19.98
C ALA A 37 -18.48 -34.69 19.94
N LEU A 38 -17.45 -33.84 19.86
CA LEU A 38 -16.06 -34.26 19.83
C LEU A 38 -15.80 -35.05 21.13
N LYS A 39 -15.35 -36.30 21.00
CA LYS A 39 -15.03 -37.12 22.17
C LYS A 39 -13.71 -36.65 22.78
N ALA A 40 -13.62 -36.66 24.10
CA ALA A 40 -12.39 -36.27 24.82
C ALA A 40 -11.14 -37.03 24.33
N ALA A 41 -11.30 -38.31 23.97
CA ALA A 41 -10.22 -39.13 23.45
C ALA A 41 -9.68 -38.67 22.07
N ASP A 42 -10.47 -37.97 21.28
CA ASP A 42 -10.09 -37.49 19.92
C ASP A 42 -9.48 -36.07 19.96
N LEU A 43 -9.58 -35.38 21.10
CA LEU A 43 -9.18 -33.99 21.26
C LEU A 43 -7.68 -33.75 20.99
N PRO A 44 -6.74 -34.60 21.50
CA PRO A 44 -5.32 -34.40 21.23
C PRO A 44 -4.95 -34.44 19.74
N GLN A 45 -5.54 -35.42 19.01
CA GLN A 45 -5.32 -35.50 17.55
C GLN A 45 -5.94 -34.32 16.82
N LYS A 46 -7.15 -33.93 17.19
CA LYS A 46 -7.83 -32.79 16.58
C LYS A 46 -7.10 -31.49 16.81
N ALA A 47 -6.54 -31.27 18.00
CA ALA A 47 -5.73 -30.12 18.34
C ALA A 47 -4.47 -30.03 17.45
N GLU A 48 -3.76 -31.16 17.28
CA GLU A 48 -2.60 -31.23 16.39
C GLU A 48 -2.96 -30.92 14.94
N ASP A 49 -4.01 -31.56 14.42
CA ASP A 49 -4.46 -31.35 13.05
C ASP A 49 -4.81 -29.87 12.79
N ARG A 50 -5.49 -29.22 13.74
CA ARG A 50 -5.87 -27.82 13.65
C ARG A 50 -4.69 -26.87 13.77
N TYR A 51 -3.78 -27.12 14.69
CA TYR A 51 -2.55 -26.35 14.84
C TYR A 51 -1.73 -26.38 13.55
N ARG A 52 -1.47 -27.58 12.99
CA ARG A 52 -0.71 -27.72 11.74
C ARG A 52 -1.41 -27.06 10.55
N ALA A 53 -2.73 -27.23 10.45
CA ALA A 53 -3.53 -26.63 9.40
C ALA A 53 -3.50 -25.10 9.48
N ASN A 54 -3.56 -24.53 10.69
CA ASN A 54 -3.50 -23.08 10.89
C ASN A 54 -2.15 -22.49 10.46
N LEU A 55 -1.04 -23.10 10.81
CA LEU A 55 0.29 -22.66 10.37
C LEU A 55 0.48 -22.78 8.86
N ALA A 56 0.00 -23.86 8.26
CA ALA A 56 0.03 -24.04 6.80
C ALA A 56 -0.85 -23.01 6.08
N LEU A 57 -1.96 -22.61 6.72
CA LEU A 57 -2.87 -21.60 6.18
C LEU A 57 -2.21 -20.23 6.06
N ALA A 58 -1.43 -19.80 7.06
CA ALA A 58 -0.73 -18.52 7.02
C ALA A 58 0.21 -18.42 5.81
N ALA A 59 1.02 -19.46 5.56
CA ALA A 59 1.89 -19.51 4.40
C ALA A 59 1.09 -19.53 3.07
N LYS A 60 0.02 -20.33 3.00
CA LYS A 60 -0.85 -20.41 1.83
C LYS A 60 -1.56 -19.08 1.54
N THR A 61 -2.07 -18.41 2.56
CA THR A 61 -2.71 -17.09 2.41
C THR A 61 -1.73 -16.07 1.88
N TYR A 62 -0.52 -16.03 2.44
CA TYR A 62 0.52 -15.15 1.94
C TYR A 62 0.80 -15.41 0.45
N GLU A 63 0.94 -16.66 0.06
CA GLU A 63 1.19 -17.04 -1.33
C GLU A 63 0.02 -16.65 -2.24
N ASN A 64 -1.22 -16.92 -1.84
CA ASN A 64 -2.40 -16.57 -2.65
C ASN A 64 -2.55 -15.07 -2.87
N LEU A 65 -2.32 -14.27 -1.81
CA LEU A 65 -2.54 -12.82 -1.88
C LEU A 65 -1.36 -12.05 -2.51
N TYR A 66 -0.14 -12.55 -2.35
CA TYR A 66 1.04 -11.75 -2.67
C TYR A 66 2.06 -12.40 -3.60
N ALA A 67 1.99 -13.72 -3.89
CA ALA A 67 3.03 -14.40 -4.66
C ALA A 67 3.32 -13.78 -6.03
N GLN A 68 2.28 -13.29 -6.71
CA GLN A 68 2.40 -12.67 -8.03
C GLN A 68 2.63 -11.15 -7.98
N ASN A 69 2.51 -10.53 -6.80
CA ASN A 69 2.70 -9.09 -6.67
C ASN A 69 4.21 -8.76 -6.68
N PRO A 70 4.72 -8.05 -7.71
CA PRO A 70 6.14 -7.71 -7.79
C PRO A 70 6.57 -6.72 -6.69
N MET A 71 5.62 -5.93 -6.15
CA MET A 71 5.87 -4.98 -5.06
C MET A 71 5.79 -5.61 -3.67
N ARG A 72 5.63 -6.94 -3.58
CA ARG A 72 5.58 -7.64 -2.29
C ARG A 72 6.87 -7.44 -1.49
N GLY A 73 6.71 -7.29 -0.18
CA GLY A 73 7.86 -7.10 0.73
C GLY A 73 8.64 -8.39 1.01
N LEU A 74 8.00 -9.55 0.84
CA LEU A 74 8.61 -10.88 1.04
C LEU A 74 8.57 -11.66 -0.27
N THR A 75 9.67 -12.34 -0.57
CA THR A 75 9.76 -13.30 -1.68
C THR A 75 9.48 -14.73 -1.22
N LYS A 76 9.62 -14.98 0.09
CA LYS A 76 9.30 -16.26 0.70
C LYS A 76 8.73 -16.07 2.10
N TYR A 77 7.71 -16.84 2.39
CA TYR A 77 7.09 -16.99 3.71
C TYR A 77 6.80 -18.47 3.93
N GLN A 78 7.52 -19.11 4.83
CA GLN A 78 7.39 -20.54 5.07
C GLN A 78 7.44 -20.84 6.56
N ILE A 79 6.53 -21.69 7.03
CA ILE A 79 6.53 -22.22 8.40
C ILE A 79 6.69 -23.73 8.35
N THR A 80 7.61 -24.25 9.13
CA THR A 80 7.86 -25.69 9.25
C THR A 80 7.71 -26.11 10.71
N VAL A 81 6.84 -27.07 10.98
CA VAL A 81 6.65 -27.63 12.33
C VAL A 81 7.57 -28.83 12.53
N LYS A 82 8.34 -28.81 13.62
CA LYS A 82 9.24 -29.87 14.06
C LYS A 82 8.87 -30.31 15.46
N ASP A 83 9.29 -31.50 15.86
CA ASP A 83 9.29 -31.98 17.25
C ASP A 83 7.95 -31.82 18.00
N TYR A 84 6.82 -32.16 17.35
CA TYR A 84 5.52 -32.14 18.01
C TYR A 84 5.45 -33.27 19.05
N GLN A 85 5.34 -32.91 20.33
CA GLN A 85 5.26 -33.82 21.45
C GLN A 85 3.91 -33.72 22.13
N ARG A 86 3.13 -34.79 22.03
CA ARG A 86 1.77 -34.87 22.55
C ARG A 86 1.76 -35.33 24.00
N GLY A 87 0.99 -34.63 24.85
CA GLY A 87 0.61 -35.03 26.20
C GLY A 87 -0.91 -35.22 26.32
N ASP A 88 -1.41 -35.37 27.54
CA ASP A 88 -2.84 -35.66 27.79
C ASP A 88 -3.73 -34.42 27.57
N ASN A 89 -3.33 -33.25 28.05
CA ASN A 89 -4.09 -31.99 28.00
C ASN A 89 -3.34 -30.85 27.29
N SER A 90 -2.13 -31.13 26.85
CA SER A 90 -1.30 -30.15 26.13
C SER A 90 -0.29 -30.87 25.26
N ALA A 91 0.26 -30.13 24.30
CA ALA A 91 1.39 -30.55 23.50
C ALA A 91 2.41 -29.40 23.43
N THR A 92 3.64 -29.76 23.08
CA THR A 92 4.67 -28.78 22.70
C THR A 92 5.12 -29.04 21.28
N ALA A 93 5.49 -28.00 20.57
CA ALA A 93 6.07 -28.10 19.23
C ALA A 93 7.21 -27.09 19.07
N LYS A 94 8.08 -27.37 18.11
CA LYS A 94 9.00 -26.36 17.57
C LYS A 94 8.58 -26.02 16.18
N SER A 95 8.48 -24.74 15.88
CA SER A 95 8.26 -24.27 14.52
C SER A 95 9.41 -23.37 14.08
N THR A 96 9.67 -23.35 12.77
CA THR A 96 10.66 -22.46 12.15
C THR A 96 9.96 -21.62 11.11
N LEU A 97 9.98 -20.31 11.28
CA LEU A 97 9.59 -19.33 10.29
C LEU A 97 10.80 -18.99 9.42
N THR A 98 10.65 -19.10 8.11
CA THR A 98 11.65 -18.66 7.12
C THR A 98 11.09 -17.52 6.29
N LEU A 99 11.78 -16.40 6.30
CA LEU A 99 11.45 -15.19 5.56
C LEU A 99 12.57 -14.86 4.57
N GLU A 100 12.22 -14.60 3.33
CA GLU A 100 13.12 -13.96 2.38
C GLU A 100 12.47 -12.63 1.95
N PHE A 101 13.24 -11.57 2.08
CA PHE A 101 12.75 -10.22 1.77
C PHE A 101 13.07 -9.85 0.32
N ALA A 102 12.17 -9.08 -0.28
CA ALA A 102 12.41 -8.55 -1.61
C ALA A 102 13.57 -7.54 -1.61
N PRO A 103 14.50 -7.62 -2.56
CA PRO A 103 15.69 -6.75 -2.60
C PRO A 103 15.36 -5.26 -2.61
N HIS A 104 14.21 -4.86 -3.17
CA HIS A 104 13.81 -3.45 -3.22
C HIS A 104 13.64 -2.80 -1.85
N LEU A 105 13.28 -3.56 -0.80
CA LEU A 105 13.22 -3.06 0.57
C LEU A 105 14.59 -2.62 1.12
N PHE A 106 15.67 -3.16 0.57
CA PHE A 106 17.05 -2.91 1.00
C PHE A 106 17.91 -2.27 -0.10
N GLY A 107 17.23 -1.52 -0.98
CA GLY A 107 17.88 -0.78 -2.05
C GLY A 107 18.59 -1.68 -3.07
N GLY A 108 17.99 -2.80 -3.42
CA GLY A 108 18.50 -3.75 -4.41
C GLY A 108 19.40 -4.84 -3.82
N ASN A 109 19.74 -4.79 -2.51
CA ASN A 109 20.59 -5.79 -1.88
C ASN A 109 19.77 -7.02 -1.47
N ASN A 110 20.23 -8.21 -1.84
CA ASN A 110 19.68 -9.46 -1.30
C ASN A 110 20.31 -9.72 0.07
N ILE A 111 19.50 -9.64 1.13
CA ILE A 111 19.95 -9.86 2.51
C ILE A 111 19.90 -11.34 2.93
N GLY A 112 19.47 -12.24 2.03
CA GLY A 112 19.34 -13.67 2.33
C GLY A 112 18.09 -14.00 3.14
N ALA A 113 17.99 -15.26 3.57
CA ALA A 113 16.90 -15.75 4.37
C ALA A 113 17.11 -15.46 5.85
N VAL A 114 16.06 -14.95 6.51
CA VAL A 114 15.98 -14.84 7.97
C VAL A 114 15.16 -16.01 8.49
N THR A 115 15.72 -16.78 9.43
CA THR A 115 15.01 -17.86 10.11
C THR A 115 14.80 -17.50 11.58
N LEU A 116 13.58 -17.74 12.07
CA LEU A 116 13.19 -17.57 13.47
C LEU A 116 12.59 -18.87 13.94
N ASP A 117 13.18 -19.48 14.96
CA ASP A 117 12.61 -20.63 15.63
C ASP A 117 11.62 -20.16 16.70
N SER A 118 10.60 -20.97 16.95
CA SER A 118 9.59 -20.74 17.97
C SER A 118 9.35 -22.02 18.76
N HIS A 119 9.09 -21.84 20.05
CA HIS A 119 8.59 -22.86 20.94
C HIS A 119 7.09 -22.64 21.16
N ASP A 120 6.28 -23.59 20.76
CA ASP A 120 4.84 -23.48 20.79
C ASP A 120 4.28 -24.40 21.87
N THR A 121 3.41 -23.85 22.71
CA THR A 121 2.62 -24.59 23.68
C THR A 121 1.18 -24.67 23.20
N ILE A 122 0.67 -25.88 23.02
CA ILE A 122 -0.68 -26.13 22.52
C ILE A 122 -1.49 -26.73 23.65
N THR A 123 -2.40 -25.99 24.25
CA THR A 123 -3.29 -26.44 25.32
C THR A 123 -4.63 -26.91 24.75
N TYR A 124 -5.07 -28.09 25.15
CA TYR A 124 -6.38 -28.63 24.79
C TYR A 124 -6.94 -29.42 25.97
N ASN A 125 -8.12 -29.08 26.45
CA ASN A 125 -8.76 -29.71 27.57
C ASN A 125 -10.28 -29.57 27.52
N GLN A 126 -11.00 -30.19 28.43
CA GLN A 126 -12.46 -30.16 28.46
C GLN A 126 -13.02 -28.74 28.74
N GLU A 127 -12.30 -27.93 29.50
CA GLU A 127 -12.73 -26.55 29.79
C GLU A 127 -12.68 -25.68 28.53
N LEU A 128 -11.62 -25.76 27.74
CA LEU A 128 -11.49 -25.07 26.45
C LEU A 128 -12.52 -25.60 25.45
N LEU A 129 -12.70 -26.93 25.41
CA LEU A 129 -13.68 -27.53 24.51
C LEU A 129 -15.11 -27.11 24.84
N ALA A 130 -15.44 -26.92 26.13
CA ALA A 130 -16.75 -26.38 26.54
C ALA A 130 -17.00 -24.94 26.01
N LYS A 131 -15.92 -24.20 25.73
CA LYS A 131 -15.97 -22.86 25.06
C LYS A 131 -15.92 -22.97 23.52
N GLY A 132 -15.88 -24.19 22.97
CA GLY A 132 -15.74 -24.44 21.53
C GLY A 132 -14.29 -24.43 21.03
N ILE A 133 -13.30 -24.22 21.91
CA ILE A 133 -11.89 -24.13 21.57
C ILE A 133 -11.28 -25.53 21.54
N VAL A 134 -10.74 -25.93 20.41
CA VAL A 134 -10.07 -27.22 20.20
C VAL A 134 -8.58 -27.15 20.57
N ALA A 135 -7.96 -26.00 20.31
CA ALA A 135 -6.57 -25.74 20.68
C ALA A 135 -6.39 -24.26 21.03
N HIS A 136 -5.75 -24.01 22.17
CA HIS A 136 -5.17 -22.72 22.52
C HIS A 136 -3.66 -22.82 22.33
N VAL A 137 -3.09 -21.95 21.49
CA VAL A 137 -1.69 -21.97 21.10
C VAL A 137 -1.00 -20.72 21.63
N GLU A 138 0.10 -20.90 22.33
CA GLU A 138 1.02 -19.82 22.72
C GLU A 138 2.34 -20.01 21.97
N ASN A 139 2.79 -19.00 21.25
CA ASN A 139 4.03 -19.03 20.50
C ASN A 139 5.08 -18.15 21.18
N HIS A 140 6.28 -18.68 21.37
CA HIS A 140 7.42 -17.99 21.95
C HIS A 140 8.61 -18.05 20.98
N ILE A 141 9.06 -16.91 20.46
CA ILE A 141 10.21 -16.85 19.57
C ILE A 141 11.48 -17.21 20.36
N ASP A 142 12.25 -18.15 19.84
CA ASP A 142 13.56 -18.53 20.38
C ASP A 142 14.61 -17.50 19.95
N THR A 143 14.74 -16.46 20.74
CA THR A 143 15.69 -15.37 20.48
C THR A 143 17.14 -15.74 20.78
N ASP A 144 17.38 -16.78 21.57
CA ASP A 144 18.73 -17.24 21.92
C ASP A 144 19.40 -17.89 20.70
N ASN A 145 18.60 -18.55 19.82
CA ASN A 145 19.03 -19.18 18.59
C ASN A 145 18.75 -18.36 17.32
N ALA A 146 18.49 -17.06 17.44
CA ALA A 146 18.24 -16.16 16.30
C ALA A 146 19.52 -15.80 15.51
N ALA A 147 20.40 -16.78 15.24
CA ALA A 147 21.71 -16.56 14.62
C ALA A 147 21.59 -15.96 13.21
N SER A 148 20.65 -16.42 12.38
CA SER A 148 20.45 -15.90 11.03
C SER A 148 19.99 -14.45 11.03
N LEU A 149 19.08 -14.07 11.95
CA LEU A 149 18.65 -12.69 12.12
C LEU A 149 19.82 -11.79 12.55
N LYS A 150 20.60 -12.23 13.56
CA LYS A 150 21.76 -11.49 14.06
C LYS A 150 22.81 -11.31 12.96
N ALA A 151 23.08 -12.35 12.16
CA ALA A 151 24.02 -12.28 11.03
C ALA A 151 23.54 -11.28 9.97
N VAL A 152 22.28 -11.35 9.54
CA VAL A 152 21.70 -10.40 8.57
C VAL A 152 21.79 -8.96 9.09
N LEU A 153 21.42 -8.73 10.35
CA LEU A 153 21.50 -7.40 10.96
C LEU A 153 22.93 -6.86 10.99
N LYS A 154 23.90 -7.69 11.35
CA LYS A 154 25.30 -7.28 11.51
C LYS A 154 26.03 -7.15 10.17
N GLU A 155 25.91 -8.15 9.31
CA GLU A 155 26.71 -8.27 8.10
C GLU A 155 26.11 -7.51 6.91
N GLN A 156 24.78 -7.53 6.77
CA GLN A 156 24.10 -6.93 5.64
C GLN A 156 23.58 -5.52 5.92
N LEU A 157 23.16 -5.26 7.15
CA LEU A 157 22.57 -3.98 7.54
C LEU A 157 23.50 -3.15 8.44
N HIS A 158 24.69 -3.65 8.73
CA HIS A 158 25.73 -2.98 9.54
C HIS A 158 25.18 -2.43 10.87
N ALA A 159 24.22 -3.15 11.49
CA ALA A 159 23.65 -2.76 12.76
C ALA A 159 24.67 -2.92 13.88
N SER A 160 24.69 -2.00 14.83
CA SER A 160 25.51 -2.13 16.03
C SER A 160 25.04 -3.29 16.91
N ASP A 161 25.93 -3.90 17.68
CA ASP A 161 25.58 -5.00 18.60
C ASP A 161 24.47 -4.55 19.59
N ALA A 162 24.50 -3.29 20.04
CA ALA A 162 23.47 -2.72 20.90
C ALA A 162 22.09 -2.70 20.22
N ASN A 163 22.01 -2.35 18.93
CA ASN A 163 20.75 -2.35 18.19
C ASN A 163 20.24 -3.76 17.90
N ILE A 164 21.14 -4.71 17.67
CA ILE A 164 20.82 -6.13 17.52
C ILE A 164 20.19 -6.67 18.81
N GLU A 165 20.82 -6.45 19.96
CA GLU A 165 20.31 -6.90 21.24
C GLU A 165 18.97 -6.25 21.61
N ARG A 166 18.76 -4.98 21.25
CA ARG A 166 17.46 -4.31 21.42
C ARG A 166 16.36 -4.97 20.61
N LEU A 167 16.60 -5.25 19.32
CA LEU A 167 15.61 -5.92 18.48
C LEU A 167 15.30 -7.32 19.01
N VAL A 168 16.32 -8.07 19.40
CA VAL A 168 16.16 -9.40 20.02
C VAL A 168 15.33 -9.31 21.31
N SER A 169 15.54 -8.27 22.13
CA SER A 169 14.74 -8.04 23.33
C SER A 169 13.27 -7.73 23.02
N ILE A 170 13.00 -6.97 21.96
CA ILE A 170 11.62 -6.70 21.51
C ILE A 170 10.96 -8.02 21.09
N LEU A 171 11.63 -8.84 20.28
CA LEU A 171 11.11 -10.14 19.85
C LEU A 171 10.87 -11.10 21.03
N LYS A 172 11.72 -11.06 22.05
CA LYS A 172 11.54 -11.84 23.28
C LYS A 172 10.29 -11.45 24.06
N ASN A 173 9.88 -10.18 23.98
CA ASN A 173 8.70 -9.63 24.64
C ASN A 173 7.43 -9.66 23.77
N LEU A 174 7.53 -10.18 22.55
CA LEU A 174 6.38 -10.39 21.68
C LEU A 174 5.61 -11.62 22.17
N LYS A 175 4.36 -11.43 22.57
CA LYS A 175 3.44 -12.49 22.94
C LYS A 175 2.51 -12.76 21.79
N MET A 176 2.41 -14.00 21.38
CA MET A 176 1.51 -14.44 20.31
C MET A 176 0.67 -15.60 20.82
N GLN A 177 -0.64 -15.52 20.64
CA GLN A 177 -1.58 -16.55 21.10
C GLN A 177 -2.61 -16.81 20.00
N SER A 178 -3.19 -18.02 19.98
CA SER A 178 -4.32 -18.33 19.12
C SER A 178 -5.31 -19.31 19.72
N ASP A 179 -6.60 -18.98 19.61
CA ASP A 179 -7.70 -19.87 19.90
C ASP A 179 -8.25 -20.44 18.59
N ILE A 180 -8.16 -21.74 18.42
CA ILE A 180 -8.66 -22.45 17.25
C ILE A 180 -9.94 -23.18 17.63
N TYR A 181 -11.06 -22.81 17.01
CA TYR A 181 -12.38 -23.32 17.33
C TYR A 181 -12.74 -24.57 16.50
N ALA A 182 -13.70 -25.31 17.00
CA ALA A 182 -14.18 -26.55 16.35
C ALA A 182 -14.81 -26.30 14.97
N ASP A 183 -15.35 -25.12 14.73
CA ASP A 183 -16.00 -24.69 13.48
C ASP A 183 -15.05 -24.02 12.48
N ASP A 184 -13.74 -24.17 12.66
CA ASP A 184 -12.68 -23.60 11.84
C ASP A 184 -12.47 -22.09 12.02
N ASN A 185 -13.22 -21.44 12.92
CA ASN A 185 -12.89 -20.08 13.29
C ASN A 185 -11.60 -20.05 14.08
N VAL A 186 -10.89 -19.00 13.89
CA VAL A 186 -9.64 -18.74 14.59
C VAL A 186 -9.64 -17.31 15.06
N VAL A 187 -9.16 -17.13 16.26
CA VAL A 187 -8.98 -15.83 16.84
C VAL A 187 -7.55 -15.72 17.35
N ALA A 188 -6.65 -14.79 16.92
CA ALA A 188 -5.26 -14.63 17.32
C ALA A 188 -4.88 -13.22 17.72
N THR A 189 -3.95 -13.08 18.68
CA THR A 189 -3.39 -11.83 19.19
C THR A 189 -1.89 -11.79 19.08
N ALA A 190 -1.37 -10.59 18.78
CA ALA A 190 0.00 -10.21 19.09
C ALA A 190 0.00 -9.05 20.09
N GLU A 191 0.87 -9.14 21.06
CA GLU A 191 1.13 -8.05 21.98
C GLU A 191 2.63 -7.78 22.06
N VAL A 192 3.02 -6.54 21.83
CA VAL A 192 4.37 -6.04 22.10
C VAL A 192 4.32 -5.25 23.41
N ALA A 193 5.03 -5.72 24.43
CA ALA A 193 5.10 -5.02 25.69
C ALA A 193 5.81 -3.65 25.57
N PRO A 194 5.55 -2.71 26.48
CA PRO A 194 6.26 -1.44 26.51
C PRO A 194 7.78 -1.60 26.54
N PHE A 195 8.49 -0.76 25.80
CA PHE A 195 9.95 -0.71 25.80
C PHE A 195 10.48 0.69 25.55
N GLN A 196 11.72 0.92 25.93
CA GLN A 196 12.44 2.16 25.66
C GLN A 196 13.77 1.86 24.95
N VAL A 197 14.11 2.70 23.99
CA VAL A 197 15.37 2.65 23.27
C VAL A 197 16.06 4.00 23.37
N GLN A 198 17.33 3.99 23.74
CA GLN A 198 18.20 5.17 23.76
C GLN A 198 19.43 4.92 22.90
N GLU A 199 19.74 5.82 21.97
CA GLU A 199 20.95 5.77 21.14
C GLU A 199 21.58 7.16 21.05
N GLY A 200 22.58 7.41 21.91
CA GLY A 200 23.11 8.77 22.11
C GLY A 200 22.02 9.68 22.67
N ASP A 201 21.75 10.77 21.96
CA ASP A 201 20.70 11.73 22.31
C ASP A 201 19.33 11.39 21.71
N ASP A 202 19.28 10.39 20.84
CA ASP A 202 18.02 9.90 20.24
C ASP A 202 17.33 8.92 21.19
N SER A 203 16.01 9.00 21.29
CA SER A 203 15.24 8.07 22.13
C SER A 203 13.91 7.67 21.50
N LEU A 204 13.43 6.47 21.82
CA LEU A 204 12.10 5.97 21.53
C LEU A 204 11.50 5.42 22.81
N ASP A 205 10.36 5.96 23.22
CA ASP A 205 9.55 5.45 24.32
C ASP A 205 8.24 4.90 23.72
N PHE A 206 8.10 3.58 23.69
CA PHE A 206 6.98 2.86 23.12
C PHE A 206 6.16 2.20 24.22
N LYS A 207 4.85 2.49 24.29
CA LYS A 207 3.99 2.03 25.38
C LYS A 207 3.28 0.71 25.11
N GLY A 208 3.41 0.15 23.91
CA GLY A 208 2.90 -1.14 23.56
C GLY A 208 2.10 -1.17 22.25
N LEU A 209 1.82 -2.37 21.80
CA LEU A 209 0.96 -2.65 20.64
C LEU A 209 0.16 -3.89 20.94
N LYS A 210 -1.11 -3.86 20.57
CA LYS A 210 -1.96 -5.04 20.49
C LYS A 210 -2.57 -5.14 19.11
N GLU A 211 -2.43 -6.30 18.51
CA GLU A 211 -3.08 -6.68 17.25
C GLU A 211 -4.01 -7.85 17.50
N GLU A 212 -5.14 -7.86 16.82
CA GLU A 212 -6.12 -8.91 16.87
C GLU A 212 -6.66 -9.17 15.47
N VAL A 213 -6.67 -10.43 15.04
CA VAL A 213 -7.24 -10.85 13.77
C VAL A 213 -8.20 -12.02 13.95
N ARG A 214 -9.34 -11.96 13.28
CA ARG A 214 -10.38 -13.00 13.29
C ARG A 214 -10.60 -13.49 11.87
N TYR A 215 -10.64 -14.79 11.69
CA TYR A 215 -10.91 -15.41 10.40
C TYR A 215 -11.48 -16.81 10.53
N ASN A 216 -12.02 -17.31 9.45
CA ASN A 216 -12.30 -18.72 9.30
C ASN A 216 -11.24 -19.38 8.40
N MET A 217 -10.71 -20.52 8.79
CA MET A 217 -9.63 -21.21 8.08
C MET A 217 -9.98 -21.57 6.62
N LYS A 218 -11.27 -21.62 6.27
CA LYS A 218 -11.72 -21.91 4.90
C LYS A 218 -11.74 -20.69 4.01
N THR A 219 -12.01 -19.51 4.58
CA THR A 219 -12.22 -18.26 3.81
C THR A 219 -11.03 -17.29 3.89
N MET A 220 -10.12 -17.48 4.85
CA MET A 220 -8.90 -16.68 4.98
C MET A 220 -8.04 -16.67 3.70
N PRO A 221 -7.87 -17.78 2.95
CA PRO A 221 -7.12 -17.73 1.69
C PRO A 221 -7.72 -16.82 0.62
N ASP A 222 -8.99 -16.47 0.75
CA ASP A 222 -9.71 -15.53 -0.12
C ASP A 222 -9.64 -14.08 0.40
N GLY A 223 -8.85 -13.81 1.43
CA GLY A 223 -8.66 -12.50 2.03
C GLY A 223 -9.83 -12.06 2.93
N ILE A 224 -10.62 -13.01 3.46
CA ILE A 224 -11.77 -12.74 4.35
C ILE A 224 -11.31 -12.83 5.80
N PHE A 225 -11.24 -11.69 6.46
CA PHE A 225 -10.81 -11.58 7.86
C PHE A 225 -11.18 -10.21 8.45
N ASP A 226 -11.18 -10.11 9.79
CA ASP A 226 -11.25 -8.86 10.55
C ASP A 226 -9.92 -8.62 11.26
N LEU A 227 -9.37 -7.42 11.14
CA LEU A 227 -8.17 -6.96 11.83
C LEU A 227 -8.53 -5.78 12.75
N ASN A 228 -8.07 -5.85 14.00
CA ASN A 228 -8.08 -4.72 14.92
C ASN A 228 -6.65 -4.45 15.40
N LEU A 229 -6.26 -3.20 15.41
CA LEU A 229 -4.94 -2.73 15.82
C LEU A 229 -5.10 -1.63 16.89
N ALA A 230 -4.37 -1.78 17.97
CA ALA A 230 -4.21 -0.75 18.99
C ALA A 230 -2.71 -0.55 19.26
N VAL A 231 -2.19 0.61 18.85
CA VAL A 231 -0.85 1.06 19.22
C VAL A 231 -1.01 2.06 20.34
N GLU A 232 -0.41 1.77 21.48
CA GLU A 232 -0.38 2.70 22.61
C GLU A 232 0.51 3.91 22.29
N PRO A 233 0.39 5.03 23.02
CA PRO A 233 1.18 6.23 22.73
C PRO A 233 2.67 5.93 22.62
N PHE A 234 3.35 6.62 21.73
CA PHE A 234 4.80 6.56 21.68
C PHE A 234 5.41 7.94 21.44
N THR A 235 6.63 8.11 21.93
CA THR A 235 7.40 9.34 21.76
C THR A 235 8.76 9.01 21.15
N PHE A 236 9.13 9.74 20.13
CA PHE A 236 10.44 9.65 19.50
C PHE A 236 11.15 11.00 19.59
N THR A 237 12.37 11.04 20.10
CA THR A 237 13.24 12.22 20.11
C THR A 237 14.43 11.98 19.19
N ALA A 238 14.72 12.93 18.31
CA ALA A 238 15.89 12.93 17.47
C ALA A 238 16.67 14.23 17.64
N THR A 239 18.00 14.12 17.65
CA THR A 239 18.91 15.27 17.81
C THR A 239 19.68 15.51 16.54
N ASP A 240 19.63 16.72 16.00
CA ASP A 240 20.47 17.12 14.88
C ASP A 240 21.90 17.35 15.36
N LYS A 241 22.81 16.50 14.91
CA LYS A 241 24.23 16.56 15.27
C LYS A 241 24.94 17.79 14.70
N LYS A 242 24.38 18.47 13.70
CA LYS A 242 24.97 19.64 13.07
C LYS A 242 24.65 20.92 13.85
N ASP A 243 23.40 21.07 14.25
CA ASP A 243 22.88 22.32 14.84
C ASP A 243 22.64 22.19 16.34
N GLY A 244 22.77 20.99 16.92
CA GLY A 244 22.48 20.71 18.34
C GLY A 244 21.00 20.88 18.70
N GLY A 245 20.11 21.02 17.71
CA GLY A 245 18.68 21.09 17.89
C GLY A 245 18.09 19.71 18.11
N SER A 246 17.08 19.59 18.98
CA SER A 246 16.31 18.36 19.14
C SER A 246 14.87 18.54 18.67
N ALA A 247 14.29 17.48 18.09
CA ALA A 247 12.88 17.41 17.78
C ALA A 247 12.28 16.21 18.48
N THR A 248 11.12 16.39 19.10
CA THR A 248 10.35 15.33 19.75
C THR A 248 9.03 15.17 19.02
N VAL A 249 8.73 13.94 18.61
CA VAL A 249 7.47 13.54 18.01
C VAL A 249 6.71 12.67 19.00
N ALA A 250 5.55 13.12 19.44
CA ALA A 250 4.65 12.34 20.30
C ALA A 250 3.41 11.95 19.48
N VAL A 251 3.09 10.67 19.47
CA VAL A 251 1.93 10.13 18.76
C VAL A 251 0.93 9.63 19.79
N SER A 252 -0.32 10.10 19.68
CA SER A 252 -1.44 9.62 20.48
C SER A 252 -1.73 8.14 20.20
N PRO A 253 -2.54 7.45 21.02
CA PRO A 253 -2.95 6.09 20.71
C PRO A 253 -3.53 6.00 19.31
N LEU A 254 -3.06 5.02 18.53
CA LEU A 254 -3.62 4.71 17.21
C LEU A 254 -4.49 3.46 17.34
N LYS A 255 -5.79 3.61 17.19
CA LYS A 255 -6.73 2.49 17.24
C LYS A 255 -7.54 2.45 15.98
N GLY A 256 -7.68 1.25 15.45
CA GLY A 256 -8.46 1.05 14.24
C GLY A 256 -8.57 -0.41 13.85
N GLY A 257 -9.37 -0.65 12.84
CA GLY A 257 -9.53 -1.97 12.28
C GLY A 257 -10.09 -1.92 10.89
N TYR A 258 -9.95 -3.00 10.19
CA TYR A 258 -10.64 -3.24 8.94
C TYR A 258 -11.06 -4.70 8.83
N GLY A 259 -12.11 -4.94 8.06
CA GLY A 259 -12.60 -6.30 7.85
C GLY A 259 -13.28 -6.46 6.51
N ILE A 260 -13.19 -7.68 5.99
CA ILE A 260 -13.91 -8.15 4.82
C ILE A 260 -14.70 -9.39 5.24
N LYS A 261 -16.02 -9.37 5.01
CA LYS A 261 -16.91 -10.48 5.34
C LYS A 261 -17.22 -11.35 4.12
N GLU A 262 -17.75 -12.54 4.39
CA GLU A 262 -18.15 -13.50 3.34
C GLU A 262 -19.21 -12.96 2.37
N ASP A 263 -20.07 -12.02 2.81
CA ASP A 263 -21.04 -11.34 1.95
C ASP A 263 -20.45 -10.24 1.08
N GLY A 264 -19.13 -10.04 1.14
CA GLY A 264 -18.40 -9.00 0.43
C GLY A 264 -18.54 -7.60 1.04
N SER A 265 -19.10 -7.48 2.25
CA SER A 265 -19.06 -6.20 2.96
C SER A 265 -17.66 -5.92 3.48
N PHE A 266 -17.19 -4.70 3.25
CA PHE A 266 -15.91 -4.17 3.74
C PHE A 266 -16.16 -3.02 4.69
N THR A 267 -15.38 -2.95 5.76
CA THR A 267 -15.39 -1.81 6.68
C THR A 267 -13.97 -1.46 7.09
N VAL A 268 -13.68 -0.18 7.20
CA VAL A 268 -12.47 0.34 7.84
C VAL A 268 -12.86 1.47 8.79
N LYS A 269 -12.25 1.47 9.96
CA LYS A 269 -12.41 2.54 10.94
C LYS A 269 -11.08 2.75 11.66
N VAL A 270 -10.60 3.99 11.68
CA VAL A 270 -9.47 4.43 12.50
C VAL A 270 -9.97 5.56 13.37
N GLU A 271 -9.68 5.49 14.66
CA GLU A 271 -10.03 6.54 15.64
C GLU A 271 -9.25 7.84 15.35
N PRO A 272 -9.64 8.97 15.95
CA PRO A 272 -8.93 10.24 15.79
C PRO A 272 -7.43 10.10 16.05
N ILE A 273 -6.62 10.69 15.17
CA ILE A 273 -5.15 10.68 15.27
C ILE A 273 -4.65 12.05 15.63
N LYS A 274 -3.71 12.11 16.59
CA LYS A 274 -2.98 13.32 16.96
C LYS A 274 -1.49 13.04 17.00
N ILE A 275 -0.71 13.87 16.31
CA ILE A 275 0.75 13.84 16.29
C ILE A 275 1.26 15.22 16.70
N GLU A 276 2.04 15.27 17.75
CA GLU A 276 2.68 16.49 18.25
C GLU A 276 4.17 16.47 17.90
N VAL A 277 4.64 17.53 17.27
CA VAL A 277 6.04 17.72 16.93
C VAL A 277 6.54 18.95 17.67
N THR A 278 7.41 18.76 18.65
CA THR A 278 8.10 19.84 19.36
C THR A 278 9.50 19.98 18.80
N ALA A 279 9.83 21.13 18.26
CA ALA A 279 11.13 21.47 17.71
C ALA A 279 11.57 22.86 18.20
N LYS A 280 12.74 23.31 17.73
CA LYS A 280 13.31 24.61 18.14
C LYS A 280 12.41 25.80 17.77
N ASP A 281 11.66 25.69 16.68
CA ASP A 281 10.73 26.69 16.14
C ASP A 281 9.33 26.64 16.80
N GLY A 282 9.09 25.69 17.69
CA GLY A 282 7.87 25.60 18.47
C GLY A 282 7.17 24.24 18.41
N LEU A 283 5.89 24.26 18.80
CA LEU A 283 5.01 23.09 18.82
C LEU A 283 4.11 23.09 17.58
N THR A 284 4.17 22.00 16.80
CA THR A 284 3.24 21.72 15.71
C THR A 284 2.41 20.48 16.02
N ILE A 285 1.09 20.57 15.86
CA ILE A 285 0.15 19.48 16.12
C ILE A 285 -0.58 19.16 14.81
N PHE A 286 -0.51 17.92 14.37
CA PHE A 286 -1.29 17.36 13.27
C PHE A 286 -2.44 16.55 13.85
N GLU A 287 -3.66 16.79 13.40
CA GLU A 287 -4.84 16.08 13.86
C GLU A 287 -5.75 15.73 12.69
N LEU A 288 -6.45 14.61 12.83
CA LEU A 288 -7.59 14.24 11.99
C LEU A 288 -8.62 13.50 12.84
N ASP A 289 -9.90 13.62 12.50
CA ASP A 289 -11.00 13.03 13.27
C ASP A 289 -11.23 11.54 12.97
N GLY A 290 -10.22 10.91 12.35
CA GLY A 290 -10.21 9.49 12.03
C GLY A 290 -10.42 9.21 10.54
N VAL A 291 -10.38 7.93 10.22
CA VAL A 291 -10.65 7.39 8.88
C VAL A 291 -11.83 6.45 8.97
N THR A 292 -12.77 6.57 8.04
CA THR A 292 -13.88 5.64 7.90
C THR A 292 -13.99 5.18 6.46
N GLY A 293 -14.45 3.96 6.27
CA GLY A 293 -14.73 3.45 4.93
C GLY A 293 -15.65 2.25 4.98
N SER A 294 -16.31 2.02 3.87
CA SER A 294 -17.21 0.88 3.66
C SER A 294 -17.14 0.42 2.21
N GLY A 295 -17.54 -0.82 1.97
CA GLY A 295 -17.57 -1.38 0.62
C GLY A 295 -18.59 -2.48 0.49
N SER A 296 -18.91 -2.82 -0.75
CA SER A 296 -19.82 -3.91 -1.10
C SER A 296 -19.29 -4.71 -2.28
N GLY A 297 -19.58 -6.01 -2.29
CA GLY A 297 -19.08 -6.93 -3.30
C GLY A 297 -17.55 -7.07 -3.28
N VAL A 298 -16.93 -6.74 -2.14
CA VAL A 298 -15.47 -6.75 -2.00
C VAL A 298 -14.97 -8.18 -1.94
N LYS A 299 -14.12 -8.53 -2.89
CA LYS A 299 -13.51 -9.85 -3.01
C LYS A 299 -12.12 -9.72 -3.62
N TYR A 300 -11.13 -10.41 -3.05
CA TYR A 300 -9.80 -10.44 -3.63
C TYR A 300 -9.76 -11.23 -4.94
N ASP A 301 -9.17 -10.65 -5.97
CA ASP A 301 -8.90 -11.29 -7.26
C ASP A 301 -7.39 -11.44 -7.43
N SER A 302 -6.91 -12.70 -7.38
CA SER A 302 -5.47 -13.00 -7.44
C SER A 302 -4.86 -12.71 -8.81
N ALA A 303 -5.64 -12.73 -9.89
CA ALA A 303 -5.15 -12.42 -11.22
C ALA A 303 -4.91 -10.91 -11.38
N LEU A 304 -5.78 -10.08 -10.81
CA LEU A 304 -5.61 -8.62 -10.80
C LEU A 304 -4.76 -8.14 -9.62
N MET A 305 -4.49 -9.01 -8.63
CA MET A 305 -3.73 -8.71 -7.41
C MET A 305 -4.33 -7.55 -6.59
N THR A 306 -5.63 -7.39 -6.64
CA THR A 306 -6.38 -6.35 -5.91
C THR A 306 -7.79 -6.83 -5.57
N TYR A 307 -8.54 -5.99 -4.86
CA TYR A 307 -9.92 -6.27 -4.52
C TYR A 307 -10.88 -5.76 -5.61
N LEU A 308 -11.82 -6.63 -6.02
CA LEU A 308 -13.02 -6.24 -6.77
C LEU A 308 -14.03 -5.63 -5.80
N GLY A 309 -15.06 -4.98 -6.33
CA GLY A 309 -16.15 -4.37 -5.56
C GLY A 309 -16.07 -2.86 -5.51
N ASP A 310 -16.99 -2.27 -4.76
CA ASP A 310 -17.09 -0.83 -4.54
C ASP A 310 -16.61 -0.49 -3.13
N ILE A 311 -15.72 0.50 -3.01
CA ILE A 311 -15.16 0.95 -1.74
C ILE A 311 -15.27 2.47 -1.66
N GLU A 312 -15.74 2.97 -0.53
CA GLU A 312 -15.70 4.40 -0.17
C GLU A 312 -14.86 4.59 1.09
N SER A 313 -14.10 5.68 1.14
CA SER A 313 -13.30 6.05 2.31
C SER A 313 -13.32 7.55 2.55
N ASN A 314 -13.26 7.94 3.82
CA ASN A 314 -13.29 9.34 4.23
C ASN A 314 -12.24 9.59 5.31
N VAL A 315 -11.48 10.66 5.14
CA VAL A 315 -10.61 11.25 6.16
C VAL A 315 -11.16 12.62 6.46
N ASN A 316 -11.59 12.85 7.70
CA ASN A 316 -12.32 14.05 8.05
C ASN A 316 -11.50 14.98 8.93
N ASN A 317 -11.76 16.28 8.74
CA ASN A 317 -11.29 17.35 9.60
C ASN A 317 -9.78 17.32 9.85
N ILE A 318 -9.01 17.29 8.76
CA ILE A 318 -7.55 17.40 8.81
C ILE A 318 -7.20 18.82 9.21
N ARG A 319 -6.40 18.97 10.26
CA ARG A 319 -5.97 20.29 10.79
C ARG A 319 -4.54 20.25 11.29
N VAL A 320 -3.89 21.38 11.20
CA VAL A 320 -2.56 21.65 11.75
C VAL A 320 -2.69 22.79 12.75
N THR A 321 -2.08 22.66 13.92
CA THR A 321 -1.93 23.75 14.88
C THR A 321 -0.44 24.04 15.05
N HIS A 322 0.00 25.25 14.81
CA HIS A 322 1.38 25.68 15.01
C HIS A 322 1.44 26.82 16.01
N ASN A 323 2.17 26.61 17.11
CA ASN A 323 2.30 27.58 18.19
C ASN A 323 0.96 28.14 18.72
N GLY A 324 -0.06 27.27 18.79
CA GLY A 324 -1.41 27.60 19.25
C GLY A 324 -2.33 28.20 18.19
N GLU A 325 -1.85 28.48 17.00
CA GLU A 325 -2.66 28.93 15.88
C GLU A 325 -3.12 27.73 15.02
N GLN A 326 -4.43 27.61 14.85
CA GLN A 326 -5.04 26.47 14.13
C GLN A 326 -5.25 26.79 12.65
N TYR A 327 -4.94 25.81 11.81
CA TYR A 327 -5.06 25.82 10.36
C TYR A 327 -5.88 24.59 9.93
N PRO A 328 -7.20 24.72 9.73
CA PRO A 328 -8.00 23.66 9.13
C PRO A 328 -7.55 23.46 7.67
N ILE A 329 -7.30 22.20 7.31
CA ILE A 329 -6.83 21.85 5.96
C ILE A 329 -8.01 21.39 5.10
N GLY A 330 -8.89 20.53 5.66
CA GLY A 330 -10.08 20.05 4.98
C GLY A 330 -10.32 18.54 5.13
N ASP A 331 -11.03 17.97 4.15
CA ASP A 331 -11.41 16.56 4.13
C ASP A 331 -10.90 15.87 2.87
N ILE A 332 -10.70 14.55 2.95
CA ILE A 332 -10.41 13.70 1.80
C ILE A 332 -11.50 12.64 1.69
N ASN A 333 -12.14 12.53 0.52
CA ASN A 333 -13.11 11.49 0.22
C ASN A 333 -12.60 10.69 -0.98
N GLY A 334 -12.60 9.36 -0.86
CA GLY A 334 -12.19 8.44 -1.90
C GLY A 334 -13.30 7.45 -2.22
N LYS A 335 -13.49 7.16 -3.51
CA LYS A 335 -14.34 6.09 -4.01
C LYS A 335 -13.56 5.28 -5.02
N SER A 336 -13.71 3.97 -4.97
CA SER A 336 -13.16 3.08 -5.99
C SER A 336 -14.16 2.00 -6.35
N SER A 337 -14.11 1.55 -7.60
CA SER A 337 -14.93 0.46 -8.11
C SER A 337 -14.08 -0.36 -9.05
N THR A 338 -14.08 -1.68 -8.84
CA THR A 338 -13.38 -2.61 -9.73
C THR A 338 -14.29 -3.81 -10.00
N GLN A 339 -14.56 -4.09 -11.26
CA GLN A 339 -15.47 -5.14 -11.68
C GLN A 339 -14.89 -5.94 -12.85
N LYS A 340 -15.16 -7.24 -12.89
CA LYS A 340 -14.80 -8.10 -14.01
C LYS A 340 -15.82 -7.96 -15.13
N THR A 341 -15.36 -7.74 -16.35
CA THR A 341 -16.20 -7.60 -17.54
C THR A 341 -16.57 -8.96 -18.13
N ALA A 342 -17.52 -8.98 -19.07
CA ALA A 342 -17.90 -10.20 -19.77
C ALA A 342 -16.77 -10.78 -20.64
N SER A 343 -15.82 -9.97 -21.07
CA SER A 343 -14.61 -10.39 -21.81
C SER A 343 -13.59 -11.12 -20.92
N GLY A 344 -13.76 -11.04 -19.59
CA GLY A 344 -12.80 -11.53 -18.60
C GLY A 344 -11.74 -10.51 -18.18
N ASN A 345 -11.74 -9.33 -18.79
CA ASN A 345 -10.96 -8.17 -18.36
C ASN A 345 -11.62 -7.44 -17.19
N TYR A 346 -11.17 -6.24 -16.86
CA TYR A 346 -11.65 -5.49 -15.71
C TYR A 346 -11.95 -4.05 -16.07
N ASP A 347 -13.02 -3.53 -15.50
CA ASP A 347 -13.29 -2.11 -15.39
C ASP A 347 -12.88 -1.65 -14.00
N ALA A 348 -11.91 -0.75 -13.92
CA ALA A 348 -11.41 -0.19 -12.67
C ALA A 348 -11.55 1.32 -12.67
N GLY A 349 -12.01 1.90 -11.58
CA GLY A 349 -12.15 3.35 -11.46
C GLY A 349 -11.95 3.84 -10.04
N GLY A 350 -11.57 5.10 -9.94
CA GLY A 350 -11.44 5.80 -8.66
C GLY A 350 -11.80 7.27 -8.80
N GLU A 351 -12.34 7.82 -7.73
CA GLU A 351 -12.63 9.23 -7.58
C GLU A 351 -12.11 9.70 -6.23
N PHE A 352 -11.30 10.74 -6.23
CA PHE A 352 -10.77 11.37 -5.02
C PHE A 352 -11.20 12.84 -5.01
N THR A 353 -11.79 13.27 -3.90
CA THR A 353 -12.17 14.65 -3.67
C THR A 353 -11.47 15.17 -2.43
N PHE A 354 -10.67 16.21 -2.60
CA PHE A 354 -10.06 16.98 -1.53
C PHE A 354 -10.90 18.23 -1.33
N LYS A 355 -11.60 18.33 -0.21
CA LYS A 355 -12.21 19.59 0.22
C LYS A 355 -11.13 20.40 0.94
N ILE A 356 -10.96 21.63 0.55
CA ILE A 356 -9.85 22.49 1.00
C ILE A 356 -10.45 23.66 1.78
N ASP A 357 -9.89 24.00 2.93
CA ASP A 357 -10.18 25.26 3.60
C ASP A 357 -9.42 26.39 2.90
N GLY A 358 -10.07 27.07 1.99
CA GLY A 358 -9.48 28.12 1.16
C GLY A 358 -9.01 29.33 1.99
N ALA A 359 -9.69 29.64 3.06
CA ALA A 359 -9.30 30.73 3.94
C ALA A 359 -7.96 30.44 4.63
N THR A 360 -7.75 29.19 5.04
CA THR A 360 -6.46 28.74 5.58
C THR A 360 -5.35 28.81 4.54
N VAL A 361 -5.60 28.36 3.30
CA VAL A 361 -4.60 28.47 2.22
C VAL A 361 -4.20 29.90 1.96
N LYS A 362 -5.16 30.82 1.89
CA LYS A 362 -4.90 32.24 1.70
C LYS A 362 -4.16 32.90 2.89
N LYS A 363 -4.39 32.40 4.09
CA LYS A 363 -3.67 32.85 5.29
C LYS A 363 -2.20 32.42 5.27
N ILE A 364 -1.91 31.20 4.82
CA ILE A 364 -0.54 30.66 4.69
C ILE A 364 0.19 31.31 3.52
N GLU A 365 -0.49 31.49 2.40
CA GLU A 365 0.07 32.06 1.17
C GLU A 365 -0.83 33.20 0.63
N PRO A 366 -0.70 34.41 1.21
CA PRO A 366 -1.54 35.56 0.85
C PRO A 366 -1.42 36.01 -0.60
N SER A 367 -0.35 35.59 -1.31
CA SER A 367 -0.14 35.92 -2.72
C SER A 367 -1.09 35.17 -3.67
N ILE A 368 -1.72 34.09 -3.21
CA ILE A 368 -2.72 33.36 -3.99
C ILE A 368 -3.98 34.23 -4.11
N PRO A 369 -4.39 34.64 -5.32
CA PRO A 369 -5.48 35.60 -5.51
C PRO A 369 -6.88 35.00 -5.35
N VAL A 370 -7.00 33.67 -5.20
CA VAL A 370 -8.25 32.92 -5.10
C VAL A 370 -8.26 31.99 -3.88
N GLU A 371 -9.43 31.63 -3.38
CA GLU A 371 -9.59 30.65 -2.30
C GLU A 371 -9.95 29.28 -2.90
N PRO A 372 -9.04 28.28 -2.89
CA PRO A 372 -9.36 26.94 -3.33
C PRO A 372 -10.38 26.30 -2.41
N GLN A 373 -11.41 25.66 -2.96
CA GLN A 373 -12.49 25.00 -2.21
C GLN A 373 -12.42 23.48 -2.34
N SER A 374 -12.09 22.99 -3.53
CA SER A 374 -11.94 21.56 -3.74
C SER A 374 -11.08 21.23 -4.97
N LEU A 375 -10.46 20.05 -4.91
CA LEU A 375 -9.82 19.38 -6.02
C LEU A 375 -10.42 17.98 -6.14
N ARG A 376 -10.94 17.65 -7.33
CA ARG A 376 -11.50 16.33 -7.63
C ARG A 376 -10.74 15.70 -8.79
N VAL A 377 -10.31 14.47 -8.58
CA VAL A 377 -9.66 13.63 -9.59
C VAL A 377 -10.50 12.38 -9.78
N LYS A 378 -10.84 12.07 -11.04
CA LYS A 378 -11.53 10.83 -11.38
C LYS A 378 -10.79 10.13 -12.50
N ILE A 379 -10.55 8.84 -12.33
CA ILE A 379 -9.89 7.97 -13.29
C ILE A 379 -10.77 6.75 -13.50
N LYS A 380 -10.99 6.35 -14.74
CA LYS A 380 -11.60 5.09 -15.09
C LYS A 380 -10.80 4.42 -16.20
N ILE A 381 -10.47 3.15 -16.01
CA ILE A 381 -9.84 2.29 -17.01
C ILE A 381 -10.85 1.19 -17.32
N SER A 382 -11.21 1.02 -18.59
CA SER A 382 -12.09 -0.05 -19.04
C SER A 382 -11.31 -1.08 -19.83
N GLU A 383 -11.71 -2.34 -19.74
CA GLU A 383 -11.07 -3.48 -20.41
C GLU A 383 -9.58 -3.66 -20.06
N LEU A 384 -9.20 -3.38 -18.80
CA LEU A 384 -7.86 -3.64 -18.29
C LEU A 384 -7.64 -5.14 -18.15
N SER A 385 -6.64 -5.72 -18.82
CA SER A 385 -6.28 -7.13 -18.61
C SER A 385 -5.43 -7.33 -17.36
N ALA A 386 -5.55 -8.51 -16.73
CA ALA A 386 -4.69 -8.88 -15.60
C ALA A 386 -3.20 -8.85 -15.98
N GLN A 387 -2.85 -9.24 -17.21
CA GLN A 387 -1.47 -9.19 -17.71
C GLN A 387 -0.96 -7.75 -17.83
N SER A 388 -1.79 -6.82 -18.35
CA SER A 388 -1.43 -5.41 -18.41
C SER A 388 -1.19 -4.82 -17.01
N GLN A 389 -2.03 -5.17 -16.03
CA GLN A 389 -1.84 -4.77 -14.63
C GLN A 389 -0.52 -5.31 -14.05
N LEU A 390 -0.22 -6.59 -14.29
CA LEU A 390 1.03 -7.20 -13.82
C LEU A 390 2.25 -6.52 -14.43
N ASP A 391 2.25 -6.29 -15.74
CA ASP A 391 3.37 -5.63 -16.43
C ASP A 391 3.52 -4.17 -15.97
N LEU A 392 2.43 -3.44 -15.72
CA LEU A 392 2.50 -2.10 -15.11
C LEU A 392 3.16 -2.13 -13.73
N LEU A 393 2.75 -3.05 -12.85
CA LEU A 393 3.34 -3.17 -11.52
C LEU A 393 4.83 -3.53 -11.58
N GLN A 394 5.23 -4.45 -12.46
CA GLN A 394 6.63 -4.81 -12.67
C GLN A 394 7.45 -3.65 -13.25
N GLY A 395 6.86 -2.90 -14.17
CA GLY A 395 7.47 -1.67 -14.71
C GLY A 395 7.69 -0.60 -13.64
N PHE A 396 6.70 -0.38 -12.77
CA PHE A 396 6.83 0.57 -11.65
C PHE A 396 7.86 0.11 -10.62
N GLU A 397 7.92 -1.19 -10.30
CA GLU A 397 8.95 -1.75 -9.41
C GLU A 397 10.35 -1.47 -9.99
N ALA A 398 10.57 -1.84 -11.24
CA ALA A 398 11.87 -1.62 -11.89
C ALA A 398 12.23 -0.13 -11.95
N PHE A 399 11.27 0.74 -12.26
CA PHE A 399 11.48 2.18 -12.25
C PHE A 399 11.84 2.72 -10.87
N GLN A 400 11.19 2.27 -9.80
CA GLN A 400 11.56 2.64 -8.43
C GLN A 400 12.96 2.17 -8.07
N GLN A 401 13.37 0.98 -8.52
CA GLN A 401 14.74 0.48 -8.31
C GLN A 401 15.77 1.37 -9.02
N SER A 402 15.50 1.80 -10.27
CA SER A 402 16.40 2.71 -10.98
C SER A 402 16.56 4.04 -10.24
N LEU A 403 15.45 4.62 -9.71
CA LEU A 403 15.49 5.85 -8.92
C LEU A 403 16.25 5.68 -7.59
N ASN A 404 16.07 4.55 -6.91
CA ASN A 404 16.79 4.25 -5.67
C ASN A 404 18.30 4.14 -5.90
N ILE A 405 18.71 3.56 -7.03
CA ILE A 405 20.11 3.45 -7.42
C ILE A 405 20.66 4.83 -7.81
N ALA A 406 19.91 5.61 -8.57
CA ALA A 406 20.31 6.98 -8.94
C ALA A 406 20.53 7.87 -7.70
N ALA A 407 19.65 7.77 -6.69
CA ALA A 407 19.81 8.48 -5.42
C ALA A 407 21.10 8.06 -4.69
N LYS A 408 21.41 6.75 -4.65
CA LYS A 408 22.66 6.25 -4.06
C LYS A 408 23.89 6.74 -4.82
N THR A 409 23.84 6.77 -6.13
CA THR A 409 24.95 7.25 -6.97
C THR A 409 25.21 8.74 -6.71
N SER A 410 24.17 9.54 -6.50
CA SER A 410 24.30 10.95 -6.12
C SER A 410 24.85 11.14 -4.71
N ASP A 411 24.43 10.34 -3.73
CA ASP A 411 24.94 10.37 -2.35
C ASP A 411 26.42 9.97 -2.26
N VAL A 412 26.84 8.97 -3.05
CA VAL A 412 28.26 8.57 -3.16
C VAL A 412 29.10 9.71 -3.76
N GLY A 413 28.52 10.53 -4.65
CA GLY A 413 29.19 11.72 -5.19
C GLY A 413 29.40 12.85 -4.17
N TYR A 414 28.63 12.87 -3.07
CA TYR A 414 28.74 13.84 -1.96
C TYR A 414 29.60 13.35 -0.78
N MET A 415 29.64 12.01 -0.57
CA MET A 415 30.45 11.41 0.49
C MET A 415 31.81 10.93 -0.06
N ASP A 416 32.86 11.68 0.25
CA ASP A 416 34.28 11.29 0.16
C ASP A 416 34.67 10.63 -1.19
N LYS A 417 34.98 11.47 -2.17
CA LYS A 417 35.45 11.05 -3.51
C LYS A 417 36.60 10.06 -3.54
N ASP A 418 37.31 9.90 -2.42
CA ASP A 418 38.47 9.03 -2.29
C ASP A 418 38.12 7.57 -1.91
N LYS A 419 36.85 7.25 -1.58
CA LYS A 419 36.43 5.89 -1.16
C LYS A 419 35.51 5.17 -2.12
N ALA A 420 34.83 5.84 -3.03
CA ALA A 420 34.09 5.18 -4.09
C ALA A 420 35.06 4.73 -5.18
N THR A 421 35.37 3.44 -5.24
CA THR A 421 36.11 2.91 -6.36
C THR A 421 35.30 3.17 -7.64
N ALA A 422 35.98 3.59 -8.72
CA ALA A 422 35.35 3.79 -10.04
C ALA A 422 34.56 2.54 -10.47
N GLU A 423 34.95 1.37 -10.03
CA GLU A 423 34.26 0.10 -10.23
C GLU A 423 32.90 0.03 -9.52
N ALA A 424 32.77 0.53 -8.27
CA ALA A 424 31.51 0.55 -7.55
C ALA A 424 30.49 1.50 -8.21
N THR A 425 30.95 2.66 -8.68
CA THR A 425 30.13 3.61 -9.42
C THR A 425 29.65 3.01 -10.75
N ALA A 426 30.57 2.40 -11.53
CA ALA A 426 30.22 1.76 -12.80
C ALA A 426 29.21 0.59 -12.62
N ASN A 427 29.31 -0.17 -11.53
CA ASN A 427 28.37 -1.23 -11.21
C ASN A 427 26.98 -0.66 -10.85
N LEU A 428 26.89 0.46 -10.14
CA LEU A 428 25.62 1.12 -9.84
C LEU A 428 24.99 1.68 -11.12
N GLU A 429 25.75 2.37 -11.97
CA GLU A 429 25.26 2.91 -13.25
C GLU A 429 24.76 1.79 -14.17
N LYS A 430 25.48 0.67 -14.24
CA LYS A 430 25.02 -0.50 -15.00
C LYS A 430 23.72 -1.07 -14.44
N SER A 431 23.62 -1.22 -13.12
CA SER A 431 22.41 -1.73 -12.47
C SER A 431 21.22 -0.78 -12.69
N GLN A 432 21.44 0.53 -12.65
CA GLN A 432 20.40 1.52 -12.97
C GLN A 432 19.90 1.34 -14.41
N ALA A 433 20.81 1.25 -15.38
CA ALA A 433 20.47 1.06 -16.80
C ALA A 433 19.71 -0.26 -17.04
N ASP A 434 20.07 -1.34 -16.33
CA ASP A 434 19.39 -2.63 -16.42
C ASP A 434 17.93 -2.52 -15.91
N TYR A 435 17.69 -1.83 -14.78
CA TYR A 435 16.34 -1.60 -14.26
C TYR A 435 15.52 -0.64 -15.14
N GLU A 436 16.11 0.40 -15.69
CA GLU A 436 15.45 1.29 -16.66
C GLU A 436 15.00 0.52 -17.91
N LYS A 437 15.83 -0.39 -18.40
CA LYS A 437 15.49 -1.26 -19.52
C LYS A 437 14.34 -2.19 -19.18
N ILE A 438 14.36 -2.85 -18.00
CA ILE A 438 13.26 -3.70 -17.53
C ILE A 438 11.96 -2.89 -17.43
N ALA A 439 12.01 -1.69 -16.85
CA ALA A 439 10.86 -0.81 -16.74
C ALA A 439 10.27 -0.48 -18.14
N GLN A 440 11.13 -0.12 -19.09
CA GLN A 440 10.71 0.18 -20.46
C GLN A 440 10.09 -1.04 -21.16
N GLU A 441 10.69 -2.22 -21.04
CA GLU A 441 10.15 -3.47 -21.59
C GLU A 441 8.77 -3.78 -21.01
N LYS A 442 8.59 -3.62 -19.69
CA LYS A 442 7.33 -3.89 -19.00
C LYS A 442 6.24 -2.89 -19.33
N PHE A 443 6.54 -1.59 -19.36
CA PHE A 443 5.58 -0.59 -19.82
C PHE A 443 5.19 -0.79 -21.28
N SER A 444 6.14 -1.20 -22.12
CA SER A 444 5.84 -1.55 -23.52
C SER A 444 4.92 -2.76 -23.62
N ALA A 445 5.14 -3.81 -22.83
CA ALA A 445 4.28 -4.99 -22.78
C ALA A 445 2.86 -4.63 -22.29
N ALA A 446 2.75 -3.83 -21.23
CA ALA A 446 1.48 -3.32 -20.72
C ALA A 446 0.70 -2.53 -21.77
N LEU A 447 1.38 -1.67 -22.53
CA LEU A 447 0.78 -0.92 -23.63
C LEU A 447 0.30 -1.84 -24.77
N GLN A 448 1.09 -2.86 -25.13
CA GLN A 448 0.68 -3.84 -26.15
C GLN A 448 -0.58 -4.59 -25.73
N GLU A 449 -0.65 -5.05 -24.49
CA GLU A 449 -1.86 -5.69 -23.94
C GLU A 449 -3.05 -4.73 -23.89
N ALA A 450 -2.84 -3.46 -23.53
CA ALA A 450 -3.88 -2.45 -23.55
C ALA A 450 -4.43 -2.20 -24.98
N ILE A 451 -3.55 -2.16 -25.98
CA ILE A 451 -3.93 -2.04 -27.39
C ILE A 451 -4.75 -3.25 -27.84
N LYS A 452 -4.27 -4.47 -27.56
CA LYS A 452 -4.93 -5.73 -27.92
C LYS A 452 -6.33 -5.84 -27.32
N ASN A 453 -6.49 -5.43 -26.06
CA ASN A 453 -7.77 -5.48 -25.35
C ASN A 453 -8.64 -4.24 -25.60
N LYS A 454 -8.17 -3.29 -26.39
CA LYS A 454 -8.85 -1.99 -26.63
C LYS A 454 -9.17 -1.26 -25.32
N THR A 455 -8.23 -1.30 -24.39
CA THR A 455 -8.32 -0.63 -23.11
C THR A 455 -8.57 0.86 -23.31
N ARG A 456 -9.48 1.42 -22.51
CA ARG A 456 -9.86 2.84 -22.57
C ARG A 456 -9.58 3.51 -21.23
N LEU A 457 -8.98 4.70 -21.29
CA LEU A 457 -8.72 5.55 -20.13
C LEU A 457 -9.61 6.77 -20.20
N ASN A 458 -10.40 6.99 -19.16
CA ASN A 458 -11.11 8.24 -18.91
C ASN A 458 -10.51 8.92 -17.68
N TYR A 459 -10.09 10.17 -17.83
CA TYR A 459 -9.50 11.00 -16.79
C TYR A 459 -10.28 12.30 -16.66
N GLN A 460 -10.57 12.74 -15.44
CA GLN A 460 -11.20 14.02 -15.16
C GLN A 460 -10.51 14.67 -13.97
N LEU A 461 -10.22 15.94 -14.10
CA LEU A 461 -9.68 16.81 -13.05
C LEU A 461 -10.59 18.03 -12.93
N GLU A 462 -11.01 18.38 -11.73
CA GLU A 462 -11.81 19.56 -11.45
C GLU A 462 -11.23 20.28 -10.24
N GLY A 463 -10.93 21.55 -10.41
CA GLY A 463 -10.58 22.47 -9.34
C GLY A 463 -11.66 23.54 -9.18
N VAL A 464 -12.12 23.74 -7.95
CA VAL A 464 -13.14 24.75 -7.61
C VAL A 464 -12.54 25.76 -6.66
N THR A 465 -12.81 27.04 -6.92
CA THR A 465 -12.40 28.17 -6.09
C THR A 465 -13.61 29.07 -5.80
N ASP A 466 -13.43 30.07 -4.94
CA ASP A 466 -14.41 31.14 -4.71
C ASP A 466 -14.75 31.96 -5.97
N SER A 467 -13.87 31.95 -6.97
CA SER A 467 -13.96 32.77 -8.18
C SER A 467 -14.36 31.99 -9.42
N GLY A 468 -14.56 30.69 -9.32
CA GLY A 468 -14.95 29.84 -10.44
C GLY A 468 -14.25 28.48 -10.43
N LYS A 469 -14.38 27.76 -11.53
CA LYS A 469 -13.81 26.42 -11.66
C LYS A 469 -12.93 26.26 -12.91
N ALA A 470 -12.01 25.30 -12.82
CA ALA A 470 -11.25 24.78 -13.94
C ALA A 470 -11.47 23.26 -14.05
N THR A 471 -11.69 22.76 -15.25
CA THR A 471 -11.83 21.33 -15.50
C THR A 471 -10.94 20.89 -16.63
N PHE A 472 -10.44 19.67 -16.52
CA PHE A 472 -9.78 18.95 -17.59
C PHE A 472 -10.38 17.56 -17.68
N SER A 473 -10.76 17.12 -18.86
CA SER A 473 -11.18 15.75 -19.12
C SER A 473 -10.44 15.20 -20.32
N ALA A 474 -10.10 13.92 -20.27
CA ALA A 474 -9.55 13.19 -21.38
C ALA A 474 -10.15 11.79 -21.43
N ASP A 475 -10.60 11.41 -22.62
CA ASP A 475 -11.06 10.06 -22.93
C ASP A 475 -10.19 9.55 -24.08
N MET A 476 -9.45 8.48 -23.85
CA MET A 476 -8.54 7.94 -24.85
C MET A 476 -8.56 6.41 -24.87
N GLY A 477 -8.42 5.85 -26.05
CA GLY A 477 -8.36 4.41 -26.24
C GLY A 477 -8.07 4.08 -27.70
N ILE A 478 -7.86 2.80 -27.97
CA ILE A 478 -7.76 2.33 -29.34
C ILE A 478 -9.15 2.22 -29.94
N ARG A 479 -9.31 2.74 -31.14
CA ARG A 479 -10.57 2.71 -31.88
C ARG A 479 -11.10 1.29 -32.02
N ALA A 480 -12.41 1.15 -31.82
CA ALA A 480 -13.05 -0.17 -31.92
C ALA A 480 -12.94 -0.80 -33.32
N ASP A 481 -12.88 0.03 -34.36
CA ASP A 481 -12.75 -0.35 -35.76
C ASP A 481 -11.29 -0.45 -36.26
N SER A 482 -10.31 -0.24 -35.37
CA SER A 482 -8.89 -0.37 -35.72
C SER A 482 -8.60 -1.80 -36.21
N ALA A 483 -8.14 -1.90 -37.46
CA ALA A 483 -7.70 -3.11 -38.11
C ALA A 483 -6.18 -3.32 -38.03
N THR A 484 -5.46 -2.43 -37.37
CA THR A 484 -4.00 -2.51 -37.23
C THR A 484 -3.63 -3.75 -36.41
N PRO A 485 -2.85 -4.67 -36.98
CA PRO A 485 -2.51 -5.91 -36.29
C PRO A 485 -1.55 -5.64 -35.11
N PRO A 486 -1.60 -6.45 -34.04
CA PRO A 486 -0.75 -6.29 -32.87
C PRO A 486 0.75 -6.24 -33.20
N GLU A 487 1.19 -6.97 -34.23
CA GLU A 487 2.59 -7.03 -34.66
C GLU A 487 3.10 -5.69 -35.19
N ALA A 488 2.25 -4.89 -35.81
CA ALA A 488 2.61 -3.54 -36.27
C ALA A 488 2.87 -2.61 -35.06
N TRP A 489 2.05 -2.73 -34.02
CA TRP A 489 2.25 -1.99 -32.78
C TRP A 489 3.53 -2.44 -32.06
N GLN A 490 3.77 -3.74 -31.94
CA GLN A 490 4.99 -4.27 -31.33
C GLN A 490 6.24 -3.75 -32.02
N LYS A 491 6.25 -3.76 -33.36
CA LYS A 491 7.38 -3.23 -34.14
C LYS A 491 7.59 -1.75 -33.91
N ALA A 492 6.54 -0.95 -33.95
CA ALA A 492 6.65 0.51 -33.75
C ALA A 492 7.08 0.87 -32.34
N ILE A 493 6.60 0.15 -31.30
CA ILE A 493 7.00 0.34 -29.90
C ILE A 493 8.46 -0.06 -29.70
N ALA A 494 8.88 -1.21 -30.24
CA ALA A 494 10.26 -1.69 -30.12
C ALA A 494 11.27 -0.77 -30.81
N ASP A 495 10.88 -0.10 -31.91
CA ASP A 495 11.75 0.77 -32.70
C ASP A 495 11.53 2.26 -32.40
N VAL A 496 10.83 2.60 -31.32
CA VAL A 496 10.44 3.99 -31.01
C VAL A 496 11.64 4.94 -30.85
N GLN A 497 12.78 4.45 -30.37
CA GLN A 497 13.99 5.25 -30.23
C GLN A 497 14.62 5.61 -31.58
N ASN A 498 14.55 4.70 -32.57
CA ASN A 498 15.13 4.90 -33.89
C ASN A 498 14.12 5.51 -34.88
N ASN A 499 12.85 5.18 -34.72
CA ASN A 499 11.77 5.60 -35.61
C ASN A 499 10.49 6.00 -34.85
N PRO A 500 10.51 7.11 -34.10
CA PRO A 500 9.35 7.58 -33.34
C PRO A 500 8.13 7.92 -34.23
N MET A 501 8.37 8.25 -35.51
CA MET A 501 7.33 8.59 -36.46
C MET A 501 6.39 7.39 -36.75
N ALA A 502 6.90 6.15 -36.75
CA ALA A 502 6.07 4.97 -36.98
C ALA A 502 5.01 4.78 -35.89
N LEU A 503 5.40 4.95 -34.61
CA LEU A 503 4.46 4.89 -33.49
C LEU A 503 3.48 6.07 -33.53
N GLN A 504 3.97 7.27 -33.83
CA GLN A 504 3.13 8.46 -33.94
C GLN A 504 2.06 8.29 -35.05
N GLU A 505 2.42 7.74 -36.19
CA GLU A 505 1.48 7.46 -37.28
C GLU A 505 0.42 6.40 -36.87
N LEU A 506 0.84 5.33 -36.19
CA LEU A 506 -0.09 4.34 -35.67
C LEU A 506 -1.06 4.94 -34.64
N LEU A 507 -0.56 5.73 -33.70
CA LEU A 507 -1.40 6.43 -32.72
C LEU A 507 -2.38 7.37 -33.42
N LYS A 508 -1.89 8.18 -34.34
CA LYS A 508 -2.71 9.12 -35.12
C LYS A 508 -3.88 8.42 -35.83
N ASN A 509 -3.64 7.28 -36.45
CA ASN A 509 -4.64 6.56 -37.24
C ASN A 509 -5.58 5.68 -36.39
N ASN A 510 -5.17 5.25 -35.20
CA ASN A 510 -5.91 4.26 -34.41
C ASN A 510 -6.33 4.75 -33.02
N LEU A 511 -5.85 5.90 -32.56
CA LEU A 511 -6.23 6.45 -31.27
C LEU A 511 -7.58 7.16 -31.38
N ASP A 512 -8.53 6.78 -30.55
CA ASP A 512 -9.71 7.57 -30.25
C ASP A 512 -9.36 8.48 -29.07
N LEU A 513 -9.36 9.80 -29.31
CA LEU A 513 -8.95 10.81 -28.34
C LEU A 513 -9.93 11.95 -28.32
N HIS A 514 -10.49 12.23 -27.15
CA HIS A 514 -11.26 13.42 -26.85
C HIS A 514 -10.71 14.03 -25.56
N ALA A 515 -10.19 15.24 -25.63
CA ALA A 515 -9.75 15.96 -24.43
C ALA A 515 -10.34 17.37 -24.44
N GLU A 516 -10.81 17.82 -23.28
CA GLU A 516 -11.37 19.15 -23.10
C GLU A 516 -10.77 19.79 -21.85
N ALA A 517 -10.25 21.00 -22.01
CA ALA A 517 -9.88 21.88 -20.91
C ALA A 517 -10.86 23.06 -20.90
N ARG A 518 -11.39 23.38 -19.74
CA ARG A 518 -12.35 24.48 -19.55
C ARG A 518 -11.99 25.24 -18.28
N ILE A 519 -11.96 26.55 -18.35
CA ILE A 519 -11.68 27.44 -17.23
C ILE A 519 -12.62 28.64 -17.25
N ASN A 520 -13.22 28.95 -16.10
CA ASN A 520 -14.12 30.08 -15.98
C ASN A 520 -13.37 31.42 -16.13
N LYS A 521 -13.98 32.37 -16.83
CA LYS A 521 -13.41 33.72 -17.08
C LYS A 521 -13.11 34.46 -15.79
N SER A 522 -14.02 34.42 -14.80
CA SER A 522 -13.81 35.13 -13.55
C SER A 522 -12.61 34.59 -12.78
N LEU A 523 -12.33 33.27 -12.88
CA LEU A 523 -11.14 32.66 -12.34
C LEU A 523 -9.87 33.12 -13.06
N THR A 524 -9.86 33.17 -14.39
CA THR A 524 -8.71 33.66 -15.16
C THR A 524 -8.42 35.12 -14.92
N ASP A 525 -9.46 35.96 -14.74
CA ASP A 525 -9.32 37.39 -14.39
C ASP A 525 -8.65 37.55 -13.03
N LYS A 526 -9.08 36.77 -12.04
CA LYS A 526 -8.49 36.75 -10.69
C LYS A 526 -7.04 36.28 -10.70
N LEU A 527 -6.72 35.28 -11.54
CA LEU A 527 -5.36 34.78 -11.71
C LEU A 527 -4.47 35.74 -12.57
N GLY A 528 -5.03 36.76 -13.20
CA GLY A 528 -4.31 37.70 -14.05
C GLY A 528 -3.86 37.12 -15.39
N VAL A 529 -4.48 36.02 -15.87
CA VAL A 529 -4.08 35.32 -17.09
C VAL A 529 -5.04 35.54 -18.26
N SER A 530 -6.18 36.22 -18.07
CA SER A 530 -7.19 36.46 -19.12
C SER A 530 -6.61 37.14 -20.34
N GLN A 531 -5.82 38.20 -20.15
CA GLN A 531 -5.21 38.94 -21.26
C GLN A 531 -4.24 38.07 -22.08
N PHE A 532 -3.50 37.17 -21.41
CA PHE A 532 -2.64 36.23 -22.12
C PHE A 532 -3.46 35.22 -22.92
N ILE A 533 -4.55 34.71 -22.36
CA ILE A 533 -5.46 33.77 -23.03
C ILE A 533 -6.08 34.44 -24.26
N GLU A 534 -6.57 35.66 -24.14
CA GLU A 534 -7.22 36.40 -25.23
C GLU A 534 -6.25 36.81 -26.34
N SER A 535 -5.00 37.17 -26.00
CA SER A 535 -4.01 37.63 -26.97
C SER A 535 -3.24 36.50 -27.64
N GLN A 536 -2.74 35.54 -26.87
CA GLN A 536 -1.88 34.47 -27.37
C GLN A 536 -2.60 33.12 -27.46
N GLY A 537 -3.62 32.92 -26.63
CA GLY A 537 -4.45 31.72 -26.63
C GLY A 537 -5.54 31.70 -27.69
N ALA A 538 -5.87 32.80 -28.35
CA ALA A 538 -6.98 32.91 -29.31
C ALA A 538 -6.94 31.89 -30.47
N MET A 539 -5.76 31.35 -30.78
CA MET A 539 -5.60 30.33 -31.81
C MET A 539 -6.03 28.92 -31.28
N PHE A 540 -5.92 28.70 -29.97
CA PHE A 540 -6.07 27.38 -29.30
C PHE A 540 -7.30 27.31 -28.41
N ILE A 541 -7.93 28.46 -28.11
CA ILE A 541 -8.99 28.58 -27.13
C ILE A 541 -10.20 29.21 -27.77
N THR A 542 -11.38 28.69 -27.48
CA THR A 542 -12.68 29.28 -27.84
C THR A 542 -13.39 29.76 -26.58
N VAL A 543 -14.33 30.68 -26.75
CA VAL A 543 -15.19 31.17 -25.67
C VAL A 543 -16.55 30.49 -25.79
N GLU A 544 -16.95 29.75 -24.76
CA GLU A 544 -18.27 29.14 -24.66
C GLU A 544 -18.96 29.67 -23.40
N GLY A 545 -19.86 30.63 -23.56
CA GLY A 545 -20.51 31.30 -22.41
C GLY A 545 -19.50 32.04 -21.54
N GLU A 546 -19.43 31.68 -20.27
CA GLU A 546 -18.53 32.25 -19.26
C GLU A 546 -17.19 31.50 -19.14
N ASP A 547 -16.89 30.59 -20.08
CA ASP A 547 -15.68 29.76 -20.00
C ASP A 547 -14.78 29.97 -21.23
N TYR A 548 -13.48 29.87 -21.01
CA TYR A 548 -12.47 29.59 -22.02
C TYR A 548 -12.34 28.09 -22.19
N VAL A 549 -12.38 27.60 -23.43
CA VAL A 549 -12.45 26.17 -23.75
C VAL A 549 -11.43 25.80 -24.83
N ALA A 550 -10.72 24.69 -24.59
CA ALA A 550 -9.86 24.06 -25.60
C ALA A 550 -10.29 22.58 -25.72
N LYS A 551 -10.61 22.16 -26.95
CA LYS A 551 -11.03 20.77 -27.26
C LYS A 551 -10.04 20.16 -28.25
N LEU A 552 -9.40 19.08 -27.86
CA LEU A 552 -8.51 18.30 -28.72
C LEU A 552 -9.20 16.99 -29.06
N GLU A 553 -9.31 16.67 -30.33
CA GLU A 553 -9.95 15.47 -30.84
C GLU A 553 -9.09 14.84 -31.94
N ASN A 554 -9.10 13.51 -31.98
CA ASN A 554 -8.56 12.77 -33.12
C ASN A 554 -9.70 12.26 -33.99
N ASP A 555 -9.98 12.94 -35.06
CA ASP A 555 -11.01 12.56 -36.04
C ASP A 555 -10.37 11.84 -37.24
N ASN A 556 -10.45 10.52 -37.22
CA ASN A 556 -9.97 9.63 -38.29
C ASN A 556 -8.52 9.91 -38.75
N GLY A 557 -7.61 10.08 -37.78
CA GLY A 557 -6.20 10.39 -38.07
C GLY A 557 -5.90 11.89 -38.27
N THR A 558 -6.88 12.76 -38.09
CA THR A 558 -6.70 14.20 -38.13
C THR A 558 -6.86 14.74 -36.71
N LEU A 559 -5.78 15.21 -36.13
CA LEU A 559 -5.86 15.93 -34.85
C LEU A 559 -6.49 17.33 -35.09
N LYS A 560 -7.56 17.59 -34.37
CA LYS A 560 -8.29 18.85 -34.43
C LYS A 560 -8.26 19.53 -33.06
N LEU A 561 -8.00 20.83 -33.07
CA LEU A 561 -8.14 21.66 -31.87
C LEU A 561 -9.31 22.64 -32.12
N ASN A 562 -10.34 22.56 -31.28
CA ASN A 562 -11.61 23.30 -31.46
C ASN A 562 -12.19 23.13 -32.88
N GLY A 563 -12.20 21.88 -33.37
CA GLY A 563 -12.70 21.51 -34.68
C GLY A 563 -11.79 21.91 -35.87
N LYS A 564 -10.67 22.61 -35.66
CA LYS A 564 -9.72 23.00 -36.70
C LYS A 564 -8.55 21.98 -36.75
N PRO A 565 -8.21 21.47 -37.95
CA PRO A 565 -7.05 20.58 -38.09
C PRO A 565 -5.75 21.25 -37.62
N LEU A 566 -4.96 20.49 -36.86
CA LEU A 566 -3.62 20.91 -36.50
C LEU A 566 -2.64 20.59 -37.64
N PRO A 567 -1.72 21.50 -37.98
CA PRO A 567 -0.75 21.31 -39.05
C PRO A 567 0.42 20.44 -38.58
N PHE A 568 0.23 19.11 -38.52
CA PHE A 568 1.30 18.14 -38.22
C PHE A 568 1.45 17.14 -39.35
#